data_3358c111c3bb280d8d0f6ec7c299a1a3
#
_entry.id   3358c111c3bb280d8d0f6ec7c299a1a3
#
_cell.length_a   1.000
_cell.length_b   1.000
_cell.length_c   1.000
_cell.angle_alpha   90.00
_cell.angle_beta   90.00
_cell.angle_gamma   90.00
#
_symmetry.space_group_name_H-M   'P 1'
#
loop_
_entity.id
_entity.type
_entity.pdbx_description
1 polymer ?
#
loop_
_entity_poly.entity_id
_entity_poly.type
_entity_poly.pdbx_seq_one_letter_code
_entity_poly.pdbx_strand_id
1 'polypeptide(L)'
;NYQREYSWEENEIQDFLNDLEDTCANPSTIHFFGQIVVHNDEDSQTKFIIDGQQRTITSMIFVHSLQLLYENLYFTTQYHPASKKEVLLSNYVGEYSDEEKSLHLILSEADNPYFIQTITARQPSDSKETKKSWERIRKAFKTIYEYLDSHCQDASDTSKKMDCLNRYFEAFFERFKVMYIEATKLEEAFIIFETLNA
;
A
#
# COMPACT_ATOMS: atom_id res chain seq x y z
N ASN A 1 5.48 -3.52 22.70
CA ASN A 1 5.51 -3.07 21.31
C ASN A 1 4.49 -3.91 20.54
N TYR A 2 3.39 -3.31 20.08
CA TYR A 2 2.27 -3.99 19.40
C TYR A 2 2.53 -4.18 17.92
N GLN A 3 3.50 -3.48 17.36
CA GLN A 3 3.83 -3.54 15.96
C GLN A 3 4.58 -4.83 15.64
N ARG A 4 3.99 -5.62 14.76
CA ARG A 4 4.60 -6.86 14.26
C ARG A 4 5.42 -6.58 13.02
N GLU A 5 6.47 -7.37 12.82
CA GLU A 5 7.21 -7.37 11.57
C GLU A 5 6.31 -7.77 10.39
N TYR A 6 6.65 -7.32 9.20
CA TYR A 6 5.90 -7.70 8.00
C TYR A 6 6.00 -9.21 7.74
N SER A 7 4.85 -9.85 7.59
CA SER A 7 4.75 -11.31 7.57
C SER A 7 4.07 -11.89 6.34
N TRP A 8 3.37 -11.11 5.52
CA TRP A 8 2.76 -11.61 4.30
C TRP A 8 3.79 -12.17 3.34
N GLU A 9 3.47 -13.32 2.77
CA GLU A 9 4.27 -14.05 1.80
C GLU A 9 3.58 -14.01 0.43
N GLU A 10 4.03 -14.84 -0.49
CA GLU A 10 3.57 -14.82 -1.88
C GLU A 10 2.06 -15.09 -2.01
N ASN A 11 1.52 -16.01 -1.18
CA ASN A 11 0.09 -16.36 -1.24
C ASN A 11 -0.81 -15.18 -0.88
N GLU A 12 -0.53 -14.49 0.22
CA GLU A 12 -1.33 -13.35 0.66
C GLU A 12 -1.24 -12.17 -0.34
N ILE A 13 -0.08 -11.99 -0.96
CA ILE A 13 0.08 -10.98 -2.01
C ILE A 13 -0.70 -11.38 -3.27
N GLN A 14 -0.69 -12.65 -3.64
CA GLN A 14 -1.46 -13.14 -4.78
C GLN A 14 -2.97 -13.03 -4.52
N ASP A 15 -3.44 -13.35 -3.31
CA ASP A 15 -4.84 -13.16 -2.92
C ASP A 15 -5.25 -11.70 -3.03
N PHE A 16 -4.43 -10.78 -2.52
CA PHE A 16 -4.66 -9.33 -2.68
C PHE A 16 -4.78 -8.89 -4.15
N LEU A 17 -3.90 -9.39 -5.01
CA LEU A 17 -3.92 -9.06 -6.44
C LEU A 17 -5.12 -9.69 -7.15
N ASN A 18 -5.53 -10.90 -6.78
CA ASN A 18 -6.73 -11.56 -7.32
C ASN A 18 -7.99 -10.79 -6.92
N ASP A 19 -8.12 -10.39 -5.66
CA ASP A 19 -9.24 -9.58 -5.17
C ASP A 19 -9.32 -8.23 -5.90
N LEU A 20 -8.16 -7.63 -6.18
CA LEU A 20 -8.06 -6.39 -6.94
C LEU A 20 -8.52 -6.57 -8.38
N GLU A 21 -8.09 -7.64 -9.04
CA GLU A 21 -8.48 -7.97 -10.43
C GLU A 21 -9.98 -8.26 -10.52
N ASP A 22 -10.53 -9.05 -9.60
CA ASP A 22 -11.96 -9.34 -9.54
C ASP A 22 -12.78 -8.06 -9.34
N THR A 23 -12.28 -7.12 -8.53
CA THR A 23 -12.91 -5.82 -8.33
C THR A 23 -12.82 -4.95 -9.58
N CYS A 24 -11.71 -5.02 -10.32
CA CYS A 24 -11.57 -4.35 -11.62
C CYS A 24 -12.53 -4.91 -12.66
N ALA A 25 -12.68 -6.24 -12.72
CA ALA A 25 -13.54 -6.92 -13.68
C ALA A 25 -15.04 -6.67 -13.42
N ASN A 26 -15.42 -6.39 -12.17
CA ASN A 26 -16.80 -6.21 -11.74
C ASN A 26 -17.03 -4.81 -11.12
N PRO A 27 -17.19 -3.75 -11.93
CA PRO A 27 -17.28 -2.37 -11.44
C PRO A 27 -18.42 -2.07 -10.46
N SER A 28 -19.43 -2.91 -10.39
CA SER A 28 -20.57 -2.78 -9.46
C SER A 28 -20.36 -3.46 -8.10
N THR A 29 -19.26 -4.22 -7.93
CA THR A 29 -18.97 -4.93 -6.69
C THR A 29 -18.07 -4.12 -5.76
N ILE A 30 -18.32 -4.30 -4.46
CA ILE A 30 -17.49 -3.77 -3.38
C ILE A 30 -16.74 -4.96 -2.78
N HIS A 31 -15.44 -4.84 -2.65
CA HIS A 31 -14.60 -5.81 -1.95
C HIS A 31 -14.40 -5.37 -0.49
N PHE A 32 -14.76 -6.24 0.44
CA PHE A 32 -14.47 -6.01 1.86
C PHE A 32 -13.04 -6.51 2.18
N PHE A 33 -12.13 -5.57 2.37
CA PHE A 33 -10.71 -5.86 2.58
C PHE A 33 -10.37 -6.17 4.06
N GLY A 34 -11.38 -6.23 4.92
CA GLY A 34 -11.23 -6.56 6.33
C GLY A 34 -11.32 -5.36 7.26
N GLN A 35 -10.84 -5.54 8.47
CA GLN A 35 -10.90 -4.52 9.52
C GLN A 35 -9.53 -3.91 9.79
N ILE A 36 -9.56 -2.66 10.25
CA ILE A 36 -8.40 -1.95 10.80
C ILE A 36 -8.81 -1.40 12.16
N VAL A 37 -8.17 -1.87 13.20
CA VAL A 37 -8.38 -1.40 14.58
C VAL A 37 -7.21 -0.52 14.98
N VAL A 38 -7.47 0.69 15.40
CA VAL A 38 -6.45 1.65 15.84
C VAL A 38 -6.69 2.13 17.26
N HIS A 39 -5.62 2.34 17.97
CA HIS A 39 -5.58 3.14 19.19
C HIS A 39 -5.13 4.55 18.82
N ASN A 40 -5.97 5.54 19.12
CA ASN A 40 -5.63 6.96 18.95
C ASN A 40 -5.04 7.47 20.24
N ASP A 41 -3.72 7.68 20.25
CA ASP A 41 -3.02 8.27 21.38
C ASP A 41 -3.07 9.81 21.24
N GLU A 42 -3.96 10.44 22.00
CA GLU A 42 -4.18 11.88 21.97
C GLU A 42 -2.95 12.66 22.45
N ASP A 43 -2.15 12.10 23.34
CA ASP A 43 -0.96 12.76 23.89
C ASP A 43 0.16 12.88 22.86
N SER A 44 0.39 11.84 22.07
CA SER A 44 1.41 11.82 21.02
C SER A 44 0.88 12.25 19.65
N GLN A 45 -0.43 12.42 19.49
CA GLN A 45 -1.11 12.64 18.21
C GLN A 45 -0.82 11.53 17.17
N THR A 46 -0.56 10.33 17.64
CA THR A 46 -0.18 9.17 16.84
C THR A 46 -1.27 8.10 16.91
N LYS A 47 -1.58 7.52 15.75
CA LYS A 47 -2.49 6.38 15.67
C LYS A 47 -1.70 5.09 15.55
N PHE A 48 -1.90 4.20 16.52
CA PHE A 48 -1.25 2.89 16.53
C PHE A 48 -2.19 1.83 15.96
N ILE A 49 -1.78 1.14 14.90
CA ILE A 49 -2.55 0.06 14.29
C ILE A 49 -2.40 -1.18 15.19
N ILE A 50 -3.51 -1.63 15.78
CA ILE A 50 -3.59 -2.83 16.61
C ILE A 50 -3.91 -4.05 15.76
N ASP A 51 -4.84 -3.91 14.81
CA ASP A 51 -5.14 -4.93 13.80
C ASP A 51 -5.16 -4.33 12.39
N GLY A 52 -4.86 -5.17 11.39
CA GLY A 52 -4.80 -4.76 9.99
C GLY A 52 -3.43 -4.25 9.52
N GLN A 53 -2.38 -4.39 10.34
CA GLN A 53 -1.02 -3.90 10.03
C GLN A 53 -0.51 -4.40 8.67
N GLN A 54 -0.61 -5.69 8.38
CA GLN A 54 -0.13 -6.30 7.13
C GLN A 54 -0.87 -5.73 5.92
N ARG A 55 -2.20 -5.62 6.01
CA ARG A 55 -3.05 -5.00 4.97
C ARG A 55 -2.66 -3.56 4.70
N THR A 56 -2.42 -2.78 5.76
CA THR A 56 -2.02 -1.37 5.64
C THR A 56 -0.66 -1.23 4.96
N ILE A 57 0.32 -2.05 5.34
CA ILE A 57 1.66 -2.04 4.73
C ILE A 57 1.56 -2.41 3.25
N THR A 58 0.83 -3.48 2.91
CA THR A 58 0.63 -3.92 1.52
C THR A 58 -0.11 -2.85 0.70
N SER A 59 -1.12 -2.21 1.29
CA SER A 59 -1.82 -1.07 0.66
C SER A 59 -0.88 0.07 0.34
N MET A 60 0.03 0.41 1.25
CA MET A 60 1.02 1.47 1.01
C MET A 60 2.00 1.09 -0.11
N ILE A 61 2.44 -0.15 -0.15
CA ILE A 61 3.29 -0.67 -1.24
C ILE A 61 2.55 -0.60 -2.59
N PHE A 62 1.26 -0.94 -2.61
CA PHE A 62 0.43 -0.83 -3.81
C PHE A 62 0.28 0.62 -4.28
N VAL A 63 -0.03 1.55 -3.37
CA VAL A 63 -0.15 2.99 -3.66
C VAL A 63 1.16 3.54 -4.23
N HIS A 64 2.28 3.17 -3.62
CA HIS A 64 3.60 3.55 -4.13
C HIS A 64 3.89 2.96 -5.52
N SER A 65 3.54 1.70 -5.74
CA SER A 65 3.71 1.07 -7.07
C SER A 65 2.91 1.79 -8.16
N LEU A 66 1.66 2.16 -7.88
CA LEU A 66 0.85 2.98 -8.79
C LEU A 66 1.47 4.37 -9.03
N GLN A 67 1.94 5.03 -7.97
CA GLN A 67 2.61 6.33 -8.07
C GLN A 67 3.77 6.26 -9.05
N LEU A 68 4.66 5.27 -8.90
CA LEU A 68 5.80 5.08 -9.79
C LEU A 68 5.40 4.82 -11.25
N LEU A 69 4.33 4.04 -11.48
CA LEU A 69 3.86 3.77 -12.83
C LEU A 69 3.25 5.00 -13.51
N TYR A 70 2.54 5.85 -12.77
CA TYR A 70 2.09 7.14 -13.26
C TYR A 70 3.26 8.10 -13.52
N GLU A 71 4.25 8.13 -12.61
CA GLU A 71 5.48 8.91 -12.79
C GLU A 71 6.21 8.49 -14.07
N ASN A 72 6.42 7.19 -14.26
CA ASN A 72 7.04 6.63 -15.46
C ASN A 72 6.27 6.97 -16.74
N LEU A 73 4.94 6.88 -16.70
CA LEU A 73 4.09 7.25 -17.84
C LEU A 73 4.25 8.74 -18.19
N TYR A 74 4.30 9.60 -17.19
CA TYR A 74 4.53 11.03 -17.41
C TYR A 74 5.93 11.31 -17.99
N PHE A 75 6.99 10.75 -17.40
CA PHE A 75 8.34 10.99 -17.87
C PHE A 75 8.60 10.48 -19.29
N THR A 76 7.98 9.37 -19.67
CA THR A 76 8.15 8.77 -21.01
C THR A 76 7.32 9.43 -22.08
N THR A 77 6.16 10.01 -21.75
CA THR A 77 5.17 10.49 -22.73
C THR A 77 4.82 11.96 -22.60
N GLN A 78 5.21 12.61 -21.50
CA GLN A 78 4.79 13.98 -21.12
C GLN A 78 3.26 14.12 -20.97
N TYR A 79 2.57 13.03 -20.61
CA TYR A 79 1.12 13.01 -20.46
C TYR A 79 0.71 13.59 -19.11
N HIS A 80 0.31 14.85 -19.07
CA HIS A 80 -0.02 15.58 -17.84
C HIS A 80 -1.08 14.94 -16.91
N PRO A 81 -2.12 14.22 -17.38
CA PRO A 81 -3.02 13.53 -16.48
C PRO A 81 -2.31 12.49 -15.57
N ALA A 82 -1.24 11.85 -16.06
CA ALA A 82 -0.45 10.91 -15.25
C ALA A 82 0.30 11.64 -14.13
N SER A 83 0.88 12.82 -14.38
CA SER A 83 1.52 13.64 -13.35
C SER A 83 0.55 14.06 -12.24
N LYS A 84 -0.70 14.40 -12.58
CA LYS A 84 -1.72 14.74 -11.58
C LYS A 84 -2.04 13.55 -10.65
N LYS A 85 -2.10 12.34 -11.19
CA LYS A 85 -2.32 11.12 -10.40
C LYS A 85 -1.12 10.79 -9.52
N GLU A 86 0.10 10.92 -10.06
CA GLU A 86 1.34 10.74 -9.30
C GLU A 86 1.38 11.67 -8.08
N VAL A 87 1.15 12.98 -8.27
CA VAL A 87 1.11 13.97 -7.19
C VAL A 87 -0.01 13.66 -6.18
N LEU A 88 -1.18 13.20 -6.63
CA LEU A 88 -2.25 12.79 -5.73
C LEU A 88 -1.80 11.61 -4.85
N LEU A 89 -1.14 10.61 -5.42
CA LEU A 89 -0.68 9.43 -4.69
C LEU A 89 0.49 9.73 -3.75
N SER A 90 1.36 10.67 -4.10
CA SER A 90 2.45 11.10 -3.21
C SER A 90 1.91 11.66 -1.88
N ASN A 91 0.76 12.32 -1.89
CA ASN A 91 0.11 12.81 -0.67
C ASN A 91 -0.36 11.70 0.28
N TYR A 92 -0.58 10.47 -0.22
CA TYR A 92 -0.92 9.32 0.65
C TYR A 92 0.32 8.64 1.21
N VAL A 93 1.41 8.62 0.48
CA VAL A 93 2.68 8.03 0.91
C VAL A 93 3.35 8.89 1.97
N GLY A 94 3.28 10.19 1.82
CA GLY A 94 3.95 11.20 2.66
C GLY A 94 5.06 11.93 1.90
N GLU A 95 5.48 13.05 2.45
CA GLU A 95 6.55 13.83 1.85
C GLU A 95 7.92 13.20 2.15
N TYR A 96 8.74 13.11 1.11
CA TYR A 96 10.09 12.65 1.20
C TYR A 96 11.05 13.72 0.71
N SER A 97 11.69 14.40 1.66
CA SER A 97 12.85 15.26 1.39
C SER A 97 14.08 14.72 2.11
N ASP A 98 15.27 15.07 1.67
CA ASP A 98 16.52 14.67 2.34
C ASP A 98 16.62 15.21 3.78
N GLU A 99 15.86 16.25 4.12
CA GLU A 99 15.85 16.91 5.43
C GLU A 99 14.71 16.42 6.33
N GLU A 100 13.52 16.08 5.78
CA GLU A 100 12.37 15.57 6.53
C GLU A 100 11.75 14.36 5.83
N LYS A 101 11.87 13.22 6.48
CA LYS A 101 11.28 11.95 6.02
C LYS A 101 10.02 11.67 6.85
N SER A 102 8.89 12.26 6.48
CA SER A 102 7.62 12.02 7.15
C SER A 102 6.72 11.13 6.30
N LEU A 103 6.95 9.83 6.35
CA LEU A 103 5.98 8.88 5.81
C LEU A 103 4.75 8.83 6.71
N HIS A 104 3.56 8.73 6.11
CA HIS A 104 2.31 8.61 6.86
C HIS A 104 2.18 7.28 7.59
N LEU A 105 2.89 6.25 7.13
CA LEU A 105 2.95 4.94 7.78
C LEU A 105 4.35 4.69 8.33
N ILE A 106 4.41 4.42 9.63
CA ILE A 106 5.65 4.04 10.33
C ILE A 106 5.50 2.58 10.76
N LEU A 107 6.47 1.75 10.39
CA LEU A 107 6.52 0.33 10.75
C LEU A 107 7.18 0.13 12.12
N SER A 108 7.28 -1.14 12.54
CA SER A 108 8.09 -1.50 13.69
C SER A 108 9.53 -0.96 13.57
N GLU A 109 10.17 -0.68 14.68
CA GLU A 109 11.56 -0.19 14.71
C GLU A 109 12.50 -1.04 13.86
N ALA A 110 12.23 -2.33 13.80
CA ALA A 110 13.00 -3.31 13.07
C ALA A 110 12.81 -3.25 11.54
N ASP A 111 11.63 -2.86 11.05
CA ASP A 111 11.29 -2.85 9.62
C ASP A 111 11.27 -1.44 9.02
N ASN A 112 11.09 -0.42 9.84
CA ASN A 112 10.90 0.94 9.36
C ASN A 112 12.04 1.46 8.49
N PRO A 113 13.33 1.25 8.82
CA PRO A 113 14.42 1.74 7.97
C PRO A 113 14.39 1.15 6.56
N TYR A 114 14.07 -0.15 6.46
CA TYR A 114 13.96 -0.83 5.18
C TYR A 114 12.71 -0.43 4.40
N PHE A 115 11.61 -0.23 5.11
CA PHE A 115 10.36 0.25 4.51
C PHE A 115 10.54 1.65 3.91
N ILE A 116 11.19 2.57 4.62
CA ILE A 116 11.56 3.88 4.10
C ILE A 116 12.37 3.73 2.82
N GLN A 117 13.40 2.90 2.83
CA GLN A 117 14.20 2.64 1.64
C GLN A 117 13.36 2.10 0.47
N THR A 118 12.41 1.21 0.75
CA THR A 118 11.50 0.63 -0.25
C THR A 118 10.59 1.69 -0.86
N ILE A 119 9.93 2.50 -0.03
CA ILE A 119 8.97 3.53 -0.48
C ILE A 119 9.66 4.72 -1.16
N THR A 120 10.96 4.85 -1.01
CA THR A 120 11.75 5.89 -1.70
C THR A 120 12.49 5.38 -2.92
N ALA A 121 12.46 4.06 -3.15
CA ALA A 121 13.03 3.46 -4.34
C ALA A 121 12.15 3.75 -5.58
N ARG A 122 12.80 4.05 -6.71
CA ARG A 122 12.11 4.26 -7.99
C ARG A 122 11.77 2.98 -8.74
N GLN A 123 12.26 1.85 -8.27
CA GLN A 123 11.98 0.51 -8.80
C GLN A 123 12.30 -0.55 -7.75
N PRO A 124 11.67 -1.73 -7.83
CA PRO A 124 12.00 -2.84 -6.96
C PRO A 124 13.45 -3.30 -7.09
N SER A 125 14.06 -3.68 -5.96
CA SER A 125 15.42 -4.24 -5.93
C SER A 125 15.42 -5.76 -6.21
N ASP A 126 16.44 -6.24 -6.88
CA ASP A 126 16.70 -7.68 -7.07
C ASP A 126 17.69 -8.26 -6.04
N SER A 127 18.22 -7.43 -5.15
CA SER A 127 19.13 -7.88 -4.08
C SER A 127 18.38 -8.78 -3.09
N LYS A 128 19.08 -9.80 -2.57
CA LYS A 128 18.54 -10.61 -1.47
C LYS A 128 18.77 -9.88 -0.15
N GLU A 129 17.73 -9.90 0.67
CA GLU A 129 17.78 -9.36 2.01
C GLU A 129 18.10 -10.45 3.03
N THR A 130 18.85 -10.10 4.06
CA THR A 130 19.25 -11.04 5.12
C THR A 130 18.14 -11.23 6.16
N LYS A 131 17.36 -10.17 6.41
CA LYS A 131 16.24 -10.22 7.35
C LYS A 131 14.97 -10.70 6.62
N LYS A 132 14.27 -11.67 7.22
CA LYS A 132 13.10 -12.30 6.60
C LYS A 132 11.95 -11.31 6.31
N SER A 133 11.67 -10.37 7.21
CA SER A 133 10.64 -9.34 6.98
C SER A 133 11.03 -8.38 5.86
N TRP A 134 12.29 -8.02 5.75
CA TRP A 134 12.79 -7.16 4.66
C TRP A 134 12.68 -7.86 3.30
N GLU A 135 13.04 -9.13 3.25
CA GLU A 135 12.88 -9.94 2.03
C GLU A 135 11.41 -10.03 1.60
N ARG A 136 10.47 -10.12 2.57
CA ARG A 136 9.03 -10.11 2.30
C ARG A 136 8.56 -8.76 1.79
N ILE A 137 8.98 -7.65 2.39
CA ILE A 137 8.67 -6.29 1.91
C ILE A 137 9.18 -6.10 0.48
N ARG A 138 10.42 -6.51 0.21
CA ARG A 138 11.02 -6.44 -1.13
C ARG A 138 10.21 -7.26 -2.15
N LYS A 139 9.87 -8.50 -1.81
CA LYS A 139 9.08 -9.38 -2.69
C LYS A 139 7.69 -8.83 -2.93
N ALA A 140 7.01 -8.33 -1.89
CA ALA A 140 5.70 -7.70 -2.02
C ALA A 140 5.76 -6.52 -2.99
N PHE A 141 6.72 -5.63 -2.84
CA PHE A 141 6.91 -4.49 -3.74
C PHE A 141 7.18 -4.95 -5.18
N LYS A 142 8.12 -5.89 -5.35
CA LYS A 142 8.45 -6.42 -6.68
C LYS A 142 7.24 -7.05 -7.34
N THR A 143 6.55 -7.95 -6.65
CA THR A 143 5.38 -8.67 -7.20
C THR A 143 4.25 -7.72 -7.58
N ILE A 144 3.90 -6.77 -6.70
CA ILE A 144 2.83 -5.81 -6.97
C ILE A 144 3.19 -4.88 -8.13
N TYR A 145 4.40 -4.33 -8.13
CA TYR A 145 4.87 -3.44 -9.18
C TYR A 145 4.89 -4.14 -10.55
N GLU A 146 5.53 -5.31 -10.65
CA GLU A 146 5.64 -6.07 -11.90
C GLU A 146 4.26 -6.55 -12.40
N TYR A 147 3.37 -6.93 -11.48
CA TYR A 147 1.99 -7.27 -11.83
C TYR A 147 1.28 -6.10 -12.52
N LEU A 148 1.27 -4.94 -11.90
CA LEU A 148 0.62 -3.75 -12.46
C LEU A 148 1.28 -3.30 -13.77
N ASP A 149 2.61 -3.26 -13.82
CA ASP A 149 3.34 -2.85 -15.02
C ASP A 149 3.04 -3.80 -16.18
N SER A 150 3.14 -5.12 -15.99
CA SER A 150 2.89 -6.10 -17.04
C SER A 150 1.46 -6.07 -17.58
N HIS A 151 0.46 -5.89 -16.69
CA HIS A 151 -0.95 -5.83 -17.10
C HIS A 151 -1.30 -4.54 -17.86
N CYS A 152 -0.53 -3.47 -17.63
CA CYS A 152 -0.74 -2.21 -18.33
C CYS A 152 0.25 -1.94 -19.47
N GLN A 153 1.19 -2.85 -19.74
CA GLN A 153 2.18 -2.69 -20.83
C GLN A 153 1.61 -2.91 -22.24
N ASP A 154 0.62 -3.80 -22.37
CA ASP A 154 0.00 -4.13 -23.68
C ASP A 154 -0.84 -2.98 -24.28
N ALA A 155 -0.96 -1.89 -23.55
CA ALA A 155 -1.59 -0.70 -24.08
C ALA A 155 -0.66 -0.03 -25.11
N SER A 156 -0.97 -0.23 -26.38
CA SER A 156 -0.21 0.29 -27.53
C SER A 156 -0.21 1.84 -27.62
N ASP A 157 -0.92 2.51 -26.74
CA ASP A 157 -0.94 3.97 -26.62
C ASP A 157 -1.02 4.42 -25.17
N THR A 158 -0.58 5.66 -24.94
CA THR A 158 -0.53 6.32 -23.63
C THR A 158 -1.89 6.38 -22.94
N SER A 159 -2.97 6.63 -23.70
CA SER A 159 -4.33 6.73 -23.14
C SER A 159 -4.79 5.38 -22.58
N LYS A 160 -4.56 4.30 -23.31
CA LYS A 160 -4.93 2.94 -22.85
C LYS A 160 -4.12 2.52 -21.61
N LYS A 161 -2.83 2.88 -21.55
CA LYS A 161 -2.01 2.63 -20.34
C LYS A 161 -2.55 3.41 -19.16
N MET A 162 -2.92 4.67 -19.37
CA MET A 162 -3.55 5.50 -18.35
C MET A 162 -4.88 4.92 -17.87
N ASP A 163 -5.75 4.47 -18.80
CA ASP A 163 -7.03 3.86 -18.48
C ASP A 163 -6.86 2.55 -17.69
N CYS A 164 -5.84 1.77 -18.04
CA CYS A 164 -5.50 0.56 -17.28
C CYS A 164 -5.11 0.90 -15.83
N LEU A 165 -4.19 1.82 -15.63
CA LEU A 165 -3.78 2.26 -14.28
C LEU A 165 -4.96 2.86 -13.49
N ASN A 166 -5.83 3.64 -14.16
CA ASN A 166 -7.01 4.22 -13.53
C ASN A 166 -8.00 3.15 -13.05
N ARG A 167 -8.17 2.03 -13.75
CA ARG A 167 -9.04 0.92 -13.30
C ARG A 167 -8.56 0.37 -11.95
N TYR A 168 -7.26 0.15 -11.78
CA TYR A 168 -6.68 -0.31 -10.51
C TYR A 168 -6.81 0.75 -9.41
N PHE A 169 -6.57 2.01 -9.75
CA PHE A 169 -6.77 3.13 -8.84
C PHE A 169 -8.23 3.18 -8.33
N GLU A 170 -9.20 3.18 -9.22
CA GLU A 170 -10.63 3.26 -8.89
C GLU A 170 -11.10 2.01 -8.11
N ALA A 171 -10.64 0.81 -8.50
CA ALA A 171 -10.96 -0.41 -7.78
C ALA A 171 -10.49 -0.31 -6.33
N PHE A 172 -9.25 0.10 -6.11
CA PHE A 172 -8.68 0.18 -4.77
C PHE A 172 -9.30 1.33 -3.93
N PHE A 173 -9.29 2.56 -4.43
CA PHE A 173 -9.71 3.72 -3.64
C PHE A 173 -11.23 3.82 -3.47
N GLU A 174 -12.01 3.34 -4.41
CA GLU A 174 -13.46 3.50 -4.40
C GLU A 174 -14.20 2.25 -3.94
N ARG A 175 -13.65 1.05 -4.19
CA ARG A 175 -14.38 -0.21 -4.00
C ARG A 175 -13.76 -1.19 -3.02
N PHE A 176 -12.47 -1.07 -2.68
CA PHE A 176 -11.92 -1.75 -1.50
C PHE A 176 -12.40 -1.01 -0.25
N LYS A 177 -13.11 -1.71 0.60
CA LYS A 177 -13.68 -1.14 1.83
C LYS A 177 -13.11 -1.83 3.05
N VAL A 178 -12.76 -1.04 4.04
CA VAL A 178 -12.34 -1.51 5.34
C VAL A 178 -13.33 -1.09 6.41
N MET A 179 -13.48 -1.91 7.42
CA MET A 179 -14.13 -1.48 8.67
C MET A 179 -13.03 -0.82 9.52
N TYR A 180 -13.14 0.49 9.70
CA TYR A 180 -12.20 1.26 10.50
C TYR A 180 -12.77 1.49 11.90
N ILE A 181 -12.07 1.04 12.93
CA ILE A 181 -12.46 1.15 14.33
C ILE A 181 -11.37 1.88 15.09
N GLU A 182 -11.75 2.95 15.74
CA GLU A 182 -10.84 3.79 16.52
C GLU A 182 -11.24 3.75 17.99
N ALA A 183 -10.30 3.46 18.88
CA ALA A 183 -10.45 3.50 20.31
C ALA A 183 -9.45 4.50 20.91
N THR A 184 -9.90 5.30 21.88
CA THR A 184 -9.06 6.27 22.59
C THR A 184 -8.26 5.63 23.71
N LYS A 185 -8.70 4.46 24.20
CA LYS A 185 -7.97 3.68 25.21
C LYS A 185 -7.40 2.42 24.59
N LEU A 186 -6.15 2.15 24.90
CA LEU A 186 -5.44 0.99 24.42
C LEU A 186 -6.13 -0.34 24.81
N GLU A 187 -6.62 -0.42 26.04
CA GLU A 187 -7.33 -1.61 26.55
C GLU A 187 -8.60 -1.90 25.73
N GLU A 188 -9.37 -0.85 25.37
CA GLU A 188 -10.55 -0.99 24.54
C GLU A 188 -10.19 -1.51 23.13
N ALA A 189 -9.12 -1.00 22.55
CA ALA A 189 -8.64 -1.47 21.23
C ALA A 189 -8.29 -2.97 21.25
N PHE A 190 -7.67 -3.45 22.32
CA PHE A 190 -7.36 -4.88 22.49
C PHE A 190 -8.62 -5.74 22.69
N ILE A 191 -9.59 -5.29 23.48
CA ILE A 191 -10.86 -6.01 23.69
C ILE A 191 -11.60 -6.13 22.33
N ILE A 192 -11.64 -5.06 21.56
CA ILE A 192 -12.23 -5.05 20.22
C ILE A 192 -11.50 -6.06 19.32
N PHE A 193 -10.17 -6.00 19.29
CA PHE A 193 -9.35 -6.92 18.50
C PHE A 193 -9.63 -8.39 18.86
N GLU A 194 -9.63 -8.73 20.16
CA GLU A 194 -9.91 -10.10 20.62
C GLU A 194 -11.33 -10.54 20.26
N THR A 195 -12.32 -9.66 20.42
CA THR A 195 -13.72 -9.95 20.12
C THR A 195 -13.93 -10.23 18.62
N LEU A 196 -13.27 -9.48 17.75
CA LEU A 196 -13.41 -9.61 16.30
C LEU A 196 -12.64 -10.80 15.72
N ASN A 197 -11.69 -11.37 16.47
CA ASN A 197 -10.90 -12.53 16.05
C ASN A 197 -11.28 -13.84 16.82
N ALA A 198 -12.30 -13.81 17.67
CA ALA A 198 -12.83 -14.98 18.39
C ALA A 198 -13.80 -15.77 17.51
#